data_b3e4452d8ad0f8c1222891287ed9eb3c
#
_entry.id   b3e4452d8ad0f8c1222891287ed9eb3c
#
_cell.length_a   1.000
_cell.length_b   1.000
_cell.length_c   1.000
_cell.angle_alpha   90.00
_cell.angle_beta   90.00
_cell.angle_gamma   90.00
#
_symmetry.space_group_name_H-M   'P 1'
#
loop_
_entity.id
_entity.type
_entity.pdbx_description
1 polymer ?
#
loop_
_entity_poly.entity_id
_entity_poly.type
_entity_poly.pdbx_seq_one_letter_code
_entity_poly.pdbx_strand_id
1 'polypeptide(L)'
;MKQHYFKTKTLLMVFMALILCASTYAQDIHFTFANAQNTNDGVDDFYEVDVMIQTINSTGTFKLGSGQLYFTYNTTAFGTNVFANSGIEVTQPDGYICGQGIDLLAAIKIYSGFTTNDNTTSRVSWAFSQNYSSSTFAADNVTDTPGMLCHIKVKYTDANQDPMFMFEEGATYLDQFYTACGPVAGGPTDTADCGAEPGVQLVNDTFDSGGATLSSEGFELLAGLSVYPNPARDIIYITSSVSIDRVEMYDMIGKQVLVSKETSEVKVNHLQKGLYLLKLYSEKASTTKKVIIE
;
A
#
# COMPACT_ATOMS: atom_id res chain seq x y z
N MET A 1 -30.98 -59.23 16.92
CA MET A 1 -31.36 -57.92 16.31
C MET A 1 -30.77 -56.69 16.99
N LYS A 2 -30.60 -56.64 18.29
CA LYS A 2 -30.04 -55.44 19.00
C LYS A 2 -28.56 -55.14 18.72
N GLN A 3 -27.72 -56.14 18.44
CA GLN A 3 -26.27 -55.93 18.21
C GLN A 3 -25.93 -55.33 16.84
N HIS A 4 -26.73 -55.60 15.81
CA HIS A 4 -26.52 -55.01 14.49
C HIS A 4 -26.92 -53.54 14.44
N TYR A 5 -27.94 -53.15 15.22
CA TYR A 5 -28.41 -51.79 15.26
C TYR A 5 -27.43 -50.82 15.96
N PHE A 6 -26.67 -51.36 16.93
CA PHE A 6 -25.66 -50.59 17.63
C PHE A 6 -24.42 -50.34 16.76
N LYS A 7 -23.97 -51.34 16.01
CA LYS A 7 -22.83 -51.21 15.08
C LYS A 7 -23.13 -50.25 13.92
N THR A 8 -24.33 -50.23 13.40
CA THR A 8 -24.73 -49.32 12.33
C THR A 8 -24.83 -47.88 12.81
N LYS A 9 -25.35 -47.63 14.01
CA LYS A 9 -25.38 -46.28 14.59
C LYS A 9 -23.97 -45.75 14.90
N THR A 10 -23.08 -46.58 15.39
CA THR A 10 -21.68 -46.19 15.66
C THR A 10 -20.94 -45.90 14.35
N LEU A 11 -21.17 -46.72 13.31
CA LEU A 11 -20.57 -46.49 11.99
C LEU A 11 -21.11 -45.22 11.34
N LEU A 12 -22.40 -44.94 11.50
CA LEU A 12 -23.00 -43.69 10.98
C LEU A 12 -22.50 -42.44 11.72
N MET A 13 -22.31 -42.54 13.06
CA MET A 13 -21.71 -41.45 13.83
C MET A 13 -20.24 -41.21 13.48
N VAL A 14 -19.46 -42.26 13.24
CA VAL A 14 -18.07 -42.15 12.81
C VAL A 14 -17.99 -41.54 11.38
N PHE A 15 -18.90 -41.96 10.51
CA PHE A 15 -18.98 -41.38 9.15
C PHE A 15 -19.43 -39.93 9.18
N MET A 16 -20.38 -39.56 10.04
CA MET A 16 -20.79 -38.16 10.25
C MET A 16 -19.71 -37.30 10.91
N ALA A 17 -18.93 -37.89 11.85
CA ALA A 17 -17.78 -37.21 12.45
C ALA A 17 -16.62 -37.02 11.44
N LEU A 18 -16.43 -37.98 10.51
CA LEU A 18 -15.45 -37.86 9.43
C LEU A 18 -15.84 -36.81 8.39
N ILE A 19 -17.15 -36.59 8.17
CA ILE A 19 -17.64 -35.52 7.27
C ILE A 19 -17.53 -34.13 7.94
N LEU A 20 -17.59 -34.08 9.28
CA LEU A 20 -17.40 -32.83 10.04
C LEU A 20 -15.93 -32.46 10.23
N CYS A 21 -14.99 -33.33 9.89
CA CYS A 21 -13.55 -33.08 9.83
C CYS A 21 -13.06 -32.73 8.41
N ALA A 22 -13.93 -32.38 7.49
CA ALA A 22 -13.51 -31.62 6.33
C ALA A 22 -13.06 -30.25 6.88
N SER A 23 -11.78 -30.13 7.15
CA SER A 23 -11.14 -28.86 7.40
C SER A 23 -11.50 -27.99 6.21
N THR A 24 -12.39 -27.04 6.41
CA THR A 24 -12.48 -25.92 5.50
C THR A 24 -11.13 -25.24 5.61
N TYR A 25 -10.24 -25.52 4.67
CA TYR A 25 -9.04 -24.70 4.50
C TYR A 25 -9.55 -23.35 4.03
N ALA A 26 -9.91 -22.53 5.00
CA ALA A 26 -10.15 -21.14 4.73
C ALA A 26 -8.78 -20.55 4.36
N GLN A 27 -8.71 -19.86 3.25
CA GLN A 27 -7.50 -19.17 2.87
C GLN A 27 -7.31 -17.97 3.78
N ASP A 28 -6.17 -17.97 4.44
CA ASP A 28 -5.77 -16.83 5.25
C ASP A 28 -5.03 -15.83 4.36
N ILE A 29 -5.63 -14.68 4.14
CA ILE A 29 -5.08 -13.58 3.35
C ILE A 29 -4.79 -12.42 4.25
N HIS A 30 -3.67 -11.78 4.01
CA HIS A 30 -3.23 -10.63 4.76
C HIS A 30 -3.03 -9.43 3.84
N PHE A 31 -3.78 -8.36 4.11
CA PHE A 31 -3.57 -7.06 3.51
C PHE A 31 -2.78 -6.17 4.47
N THR A 32 -1.77 -5.52 3.94
CA THR A 32 -0.94 -4.57 4.68
C THR A 32 -0.68 -3.33 3.86
N PHE A 33 -0.15 -2.29 4.50
CA PHE A 33 0.43 -1.16 3.80
C PHE A 33 1.96 -1.24 3.83
N ALA A 34 2.59 -0.63 2.84
CA ALA A 34 4.04 -0.47 2.80
C ALA A 34 4.40 0.86 2.11
N ASN A 35 5.67 1.26 2.25
CA ASN A 35 6.25 2.41 1.57
C ASN A 35 5.51 3.74 1.83
N ALA A 36 4.86 3.89 2.99
CA ALA A 36 4.18 5.13 3.36
C ALA A 36 5.19 6.30 3.40
N GLN A 37 4.89 7.36 2.66
CA GLN A 37 5.77 8.51 2.54
C GLN A 37 4.99 9.79 2.22
N ASN A 38 5.59 10.94 2.55
CA ASN A 38 5.14 12.22 2.07
C ASN A 38 5.96 12.63 0.86
N THR A 39 5.29 13.15 -0.16
CA THR A 39 5.91 13.65 -1.39
C THR A 39 5.40 15.04 -1.71
N ASN A 40 6.12 15.77 -2.56
CA ASN A 40 5.73 17.10 -3.04
C ASN A 40 6.09 17.21 -4.52
N ASP A 41 5.14 17.65 -5.36
CA ASP A 41 5.35 17.81 -6.80
C ASP A 41 5.84 19.22 -7.18
N GLY A 42 6.12 20.06 -6.20
CA GLY A 42 6.51 21.47 -6.36
C GLY A 42 5.35 22.45 -6.19
N VAL A 43 4.12 21.95 -6.10
CA VAL A 43 2.89 22.75 -5.90
C VAL A 43 2.13 22.23 -4.68
N ASP A 44 1.89 20.93 -4.63
CA ASP A 44 1.06 20.27 -3.64
C ASP A 44 1.85 19.21 -2.86
N ASP A 45 1.44 18.99 -1.62
CA ASP A 45 1.92 17.92 -0.77
C ASP A 45 0.99 16.70 -0.87
N PHE A 46 1.58 15.52 -0.85
CA PHE A 46 0.87 14.26 -0.96
C PHE A 46 1.33 13.25 0.09
N TYR A 47 0.42 12.42 0.52
CA TYR A 47 0.67 11.15 1.18
C TYR A 47 0.60 10.04 0.13
N GLU A 48 1.58 9.16 0.12
CA GLU A 48 1.62 8.00 -0.79
C GLU A 48 1.85 6.72 -0.01
N VAL A 49 1.18 5.63 -0.43
CA VAL A 49 1.30 4.32 0.21
C VAL A 49 0.97 3.21 -0.76
N ASP A 50 1.64 2.07 -0.61
CA ASP A 50 1.32 0.85 -1.36
C ASP A 50 0.42 -0.07 -0.54
N VAL A 51 -0.62 -0.62 -1.19
CA VAL A 51 -1.40 -1.73 -0.65
C VAL A 51 -0.72 -3.03 -1.02
N MET A 52 -0.47 -3.87 -0.02
CA MET A 52 0.15 -5.17 -0.16
C MET A 52 -0.86 -6.28 0.07
N ILE A 53 -0.65 -7.43 -0.57
CA ILE A 53 -1.43 -8.65 -0.35
C ILE A 53 -0.51 -9.86 -0.33
N GLN A 54 -0.79 -10.82 0.56
CA GLN A 54 -0.10 -12.11 0.64
C GLN A 54 -1.02 -13.19 1.20
N THR A 55 -0.66 -14.45 1.00
CA THR A 55 -1.21 -15.56 1.78
C THR A 55 -0.41 -15.75 3.06
N ILE A 56 -1.07 -16.21 4.13
CA ILE A 56 -0.44 -16.53 5.41
C ILE A 56 -0.85 -17.94 5.85
N ASN A 57 -0.24 -18.46 6.92
CA ASN A 57 -0.58 -19.73 7.55
C ASN A 57 -0.50 -20.95 6.59
N SER A 58 0.47 -20.95 5.68
CA SER A 58 0.68 -22.04 4.71
C SER A 58 -0.50 -22.29 3.78
N THR A 59 -1.26 -21.27 3.46
CA THR A 59 -2.45 -21.35 2.60
C THR A 59 -2.13 -21.71 1.14
N GLY A 60 -0.89 -21.54 0.71
CA GLY A 60 -0.48 -21.74 -0.67
C GLY A 60 -0.60 -20.47 -1.52
N THR A 61 -0.74 -20.64 -2.83
CA THR A 61 -0.80 -19.53 -3.80
C THR A 61 -2.15 -19.53 -4.51
N PHE A 62 -2.56 -18.38 -5.03
CA PHE A 62 -3.76 -18.27 -5.88
C PHE A 62 -3.66 -17.11 -6.87
N LYS A 63 -4.49 -17.15 -7.88
CA LYS A 63 -4.68 -16.02 -8.78
C LYS A 63 -5.78 -15.12 -8.22
N LEU A 64 -5.47 -13.84 -8.03
CA LEU A 64 -6.45 -12.85 -7.59
C LEU A 64 -7.49 -12.61 -8.68
N GLY A 65 -8.76 -12.60 -8.30
CA GLY A 65 -9.89 -12.26 -9.14
C GLY A 65 -10.28 -10.79 -9.04
N SER A 66 -11.53 -10.56 -8.70
CA SER A 66 -12.07 -9.20 -8.46
C SER A 66 -12.08 -8.90 -6.97
N GLY A 67 -12.14 -7.62 -6.63
CA GLY A 67 -12.24 -7.22 -5.23
C GLY A 67 -12.59 -5.76 -5.04
N GLN A 68 -12.91 -5.41 -3.80
CA GLN A 68 -13.15 -4.06 -3.35
C GLN A 68 -12.62 -3.89 -1.94
N LEU A 69 -11.81 -2.86 -1.74
CA LEU A 69 -11.26 -2.47 -0.45
C LEU A 69 -11.80 -1.10 -0.04
N TYR A 70 -11.98 -0.92 1.25
CA TYR A 70 -12.40 0.35 1.83
C TYR A 70 -11.30 0.90 2.72
N PHE A 71 -11.10 2.21 2.63
CA PHE A 71 -10.11 2.94 3.41
C PHE A 71 -10.77 4.09 4.15
N THR A 72 -10.35 4.32 5.38
CA THR A 72 -10.66 5.53 6.15
C THR A 72 -9.45 6.43 6.21
N TYR A 73 -9.67 7.71 6.45
CA TYR A 73 -8.62 8.72 6.48
C TYR A 73 -9.00 9.92 7.36
N ASN A 74 -7.99 10.71 7.74
CA ASN A 74 -8.19 11.93 8.51
C ASN A 74 -8.68 13.08 7.61
N THR A 75 -9.91 13.53 7.82
CA THR A 75 -10.50 14.65 7.07
C THR A 75 -9.85 16.00 7.36
N THR A 76 -9.12 16.16 8.47
CA THR A 76 -8.35 17.39 8.72
C THR A 76 -7.07 17.41 7.89
N ALA A 77 -6.52 16.25 7.54
CA ALA A 77 -5.36 16.12 6.68
C ALA A 77 -5.72 16.28 5.20
N PHE A 78 -6.79 15.62 4.74
CA PHE A 78 -7.10 15.47 3.31
C PHE A 78 -8.38 16.18 2.85
N GLY A 79 -9.17 16.73 3.76
CA GLY A 79 -10.52 17.19 3.46
C GLY A 79 -11.52 16.04 3.45
N THR A 80 -12.75 16.34 3.04
CA THR A 80 -13.83 15.37 2.92
C THR A 80 -14.04 14.96 1.47
N ASN A 81 -14.57 13.74 1.24
CA ASN A 81 -14.91 13.25 -0.11
C ASN A 81 -13.72 13.38 -1.07
N VAL A 82 -12.61 12.75 -0.72
CA VAL A 82 -11.31 12.91 -1.41
C VAL A 82 -11.37 12.52 -2.89
N PHE A 83 -12.22 11.57 -3.27
CA PHE A 83 -12.38 11.20 -4.67
C PHE A 83 -13.18 12.25 -5.45
N ALA A 84 -14.33 12.67 -4.96
CA ALA A 84 -15.15 13.70 -5.61
C ALA A 84 -14.41 15.04 -5.77
N ASN A 85 -13.50 15.33 -4.83
CA ASN A 85 -12.68 16.53 -4.84
C ASN A 85 -11.33 16.35 -5.56
N SER A 86 -11.14 15.26 -6.29
CA SER A 86 -9.90 14.95 -7.02
C SER A 86 -8.65 14.93 -6.11
N GLY A 87 -8.84 14.60 -4.83
CA GLY A 87 -7.79 14.54 -3.83
C GLY A 87 -7.14 13.17 -3.69
N ILE A 88 -7.65 12.13 -4.34
CA ILE A 88 -7.08 10.78 -4.32
C ILE A 88 -6.90 10.22 -5.71
N GLU A 89 -5.80 9.55 -5.91
CA GLU A 89 -5.49 8.76 -7.10
C GLU A 89 -5.05 7.36 -6.67
N VAL A 90 -5.59 6.32 -7.31
CA VAL A 90 -5.15 4.94 -7.13
C VAL A 90 -4.65 4.43 -8.48
N THR A 91 -3.38 4.08 -8.51
CA THR A 91 -2.70 3.64 -9.72
C THR A 91 -2.24 2.18 -9.62
N GLN A 92 -2.00 1.57 -10.77
CA GLN A 92 -1.57 0.18 -10.92
C GLN A 92 -0.29 0.15 -11.79
N PRO A 93 0.86 0.55 -11.23
CA PRO A 93 2.12 0.58 -11.96
C PRO A 93 2.53 -0.82 -12.44
N ASP A 94 3.40 -0.86 -13.44
CA ASP A 94 4.04 -2.11 -13.84
C ASP A 94 4.83 -2.71 -12.66
N GLY A 95 4.67 -4.02 -12.46
CA GLY A 95 5.23 -4.71 -11.29
C GLY A 95 4.24 -4.88 -10.12
N TYR A 96 3.13 -4.16 -10.13
CA TYR A 96 2.03 -4.39 -9.18
C TYR A 96 1.10 -5.50 -9.70
N ILE A 97 0.45 -6.23 -8.80
CA ILE A 97 -0.46 -7.32 -9.16
C ILE A 97 -1.55 -6.81 -10.11
N CYS A 98 -2.21 -5.71 -9.75
CA CYS A 98 -3.24 -5.11 -10.62
C CYS A 98 -2.66 -4.38 -11.85
N GLY A 99 -1.37 -4.16 -11.90
CA GLY A 99 -0.63 -3.63 -13.06
C GLY A 99 -0.14 -4.67 -14.04
N GLN A 100 -0.28 -5.96 -13.74
CA GLN A 100 0.25 -7.03 -14.57
C GLN A 100 -0.38 -7.07 -15.97
N GLY A 101 0.48 -7.26 -16.95
CA GLY A 101 0.07 -7.54 -18.33
C GLY A 101 0.11 -9.03 -18.64
N ILE A 102 -0.40 -9.42 -19.80
CA ILE A 102 -0.31 -10.79 -20.30
C ILE A 102 1.12 -11.05 -20.79
N ASP A 103 1.67 -12.23 -20.49
CA ASP A 103 3.09 -12.59 -20.79
C ASP A 103 3.56 -12.31 -22.21
N LEU A 104 2.69 -12.46 -23.21
CA LEU A 104 3.04 -12.22 -24.61
C LEU A 104 2.65 -10.83 -25.13
N LEU A 105 1.84 -10.09 -24.36
CA LEU A 105 1.28 -8.80 -24.77
C LEU A 105 1.13 -7.90 -23.52
N ALA A 106 2.25 -7.46 -22.96
CA ALA A 106 2.29 -6.66 -21.73
C ALA A 106 1.40 -5.39 -21.75
N ALA A 107 1.04 -4.90 -22.94
CA ALA A 107 0.11 -3.79 -23.10
C ALA A 107 -1.35 -4.16 -22.76
N ILE A 108 -1.69 -5.45 -22.74
CA ILE A 108 -3.01 -5.92 -22.34
C ILE A 108 -2.96 -6.27 -20.88
N LYS A 109 -3.65 -5.52 -20.04
CA LYS A 109 -3.66 -5.72 -18.59
C LYS A 109 -4.64 -6.84 -18.19
N ILE A 110 -4.21 -7.67 -17.25
CA ILE A 110 -5.04 -8.74 -16.67
C ILE A 110 -6.23 -8.13 -15.92
N TYR A 111 -5.97 -7.05 -15.22
CA TYR A 111 -6.97 -6.34 -14.43
C TYR A 111 -7.41 -5.06 -15.12
N SER A 112 -8.70 -4.79 -15.06
CA SER A 112 -9.31 -3.56 -15.57
C SER A 112 -10.61 -3.28 -14.81
N GLY A 113 -11.32 -2.22 -15.17
CA GLY A 113 -12.55 -1.85 -14.48
C GLY A 113 -12.29 -1.28 -13.08
N PHE A 114 -11.17 -0.60 -12.90
CA PHE A 114 -10.84 0.07 -11.63
C PHE A 114 -11.84 1.19 -11.35
N THR A 115 -12.36 1.20 -10.14
CA THR A 115 -13.32 2.21 -9.70
C THR A 115 -12.95 2.70 -8.31
N THR A 116 -12.86 4.02 -8.15
CA THR A 116 -12.68 4.68 -6.86
C THR A 116 -13.93 5.51 -6.56
N ASN A 117 -14.48 5.40 -5.37
CA ASN A 117 -15.68 6.11 -4.96
C ASN A 117 -15.60 6.57 -3.51
N ASP A 118 -16.14 7.76 -3.24
CA ASP A 118 -16.45 8.17 -1.87
C ASP A 118 -17.68 7.43 -1.36
N ASN A 119 -17.56 6.78 -0.21
CA ASN A 119 -18.65 6.07 0.44
C ASN A 119 -19.22 6.87 1.61
N THR A 120 -18.39 7.73 2.22
CA THR A 120 -18.77 8.75 3.20
C THR A 120 -17.77 9.89 3.16
N THR A 121 -17.98 10.93 3.98
CA THR A 121 -17.07 12.11 4.04
C THR A 121 -15.63 11.77 4.44
N SER A 122 -15.41 10.63 5.10
CA SER A 122 -14.12 10.19 5.62
C SER A 122 -13.71 8.78 5.15
N ARG A 123 -14.40 8.24 4.15
CA ARG A 123 -14.16 6.91 3.62
C ARG A 123 -14.22 6.87 2.12
N VAL A 124 -13.28 6.15 1.54
CA VAL A 124 -13.18 5.89 0.11
C VAL A 124 -13.05 4.39 -0.14
N SER A 125 -13.61 3.90 -1.23
CA SER A 125 -13.39 2.53 -1.70
C SER A 125 -12.67 2.51 -3.04
N TRP A 126 -11.95 1.41 -3.26
CA TRP A 126 -11.34 1.09 -4.53
C TRP A 126 -11.69 -0.33 -4.93
N ALA A 127 -12.25 -0.48 -6.12
CA ALA A 127 -12.64 -1.76 -6.69
C ALA A 127 -11.81 -2.09 -7.92
N PHE A 128 -11.53 -3.37 -8.09
CA PHE A 128 -10.80 -3.90 -9.24
C PHE A 128 -11.47 -5.16 -9.78
N SER A 129 -11.29 -5.43 -11.05
CA SER A 129 -11.85 -6.60 -11.70
C SER A 129 -10.83 -7.24 -12.63
N GLN A 130 -10.75 -8.57 -12.57
CA GLN A 130 -10.07 -9.33 -13.59
C GLN A 130 -11.01 -9.47 -14.80
N ASN A 131 -10.64 -8.90 -15.91
CA ASN A 131 -11.51 -8.80 -17.10
C ASN A 131 -11.15 -9.77 -18.21
N TYR A 132 -10.21 -10.63 -17.99
CA TYR A 132 -9.73 -11.45 -19.08
C TYR A 132 -10.08 -12.91 -18.85
N SER A 133 -10.68 -13.50 -19.84
CA SER A 133 -11.26 -14.84 -19.84
C SER A 133 -10.39 -15.85 -20.58
N SER A 134 -9.10 -15.91 -20.34
CA SER A 134 -8.26 -16.85 -21.08
C SER A 134 -7.51 -17.80 -20.16
N SER A 135 -7.55 -19.07 -20.50
CA SER A 135 -6.75 -20.12 -19.87
C SER A 135 -5.21 -19.90 -19.97
N THR A 136 -4.80 -18.89 -20.74
CA THR A 136 -3.38 -18.53 -20.91
C THR A 136 -2.86 -17.54 -19.90
N PHE A 137 -3.65 -17.23 -18.87
CA PHE A 137 -3.17 -16.33 -17.86
C PHE A 137 -2.14 -16.91 -16.98
N ALA A 138 -1.31 -15.93 -16.67
CA ALA A 138 -0.32 -15.97 -15.66
C ALA A 138 -0.65 -16.92 -14.52
N ALA A 139 0.38 -17.55 -14.01
CA ALA A 139 0.44 -18.27 -12.76
C ALA A 139 -0.27 -17.50 -11.63
N ASP A 140 -0.50 -18.17 -10.54
CA ASP A 140 -0.91 -17.54 -9.30
C ASP A 140 -0.06 -16.31 -9.00
N ASN A 141 -0.70 -15.23 -8.62
CA ASN A 141 -0.03 -13.94 -8.42
C ASN A 141 -0.14 -13.41 -6.98
N VAL A 142 -0.82 -14.15 -6.11
CA VAL A 142 -0.78 -13.95 -4.66
C VAL A 142 -0.11 -15.16 -4.04
N THR A 143 0.98 -14.93 -3.32
CA THR A 143 1.84 -15.93 -2.72
C THR A 143 2.06 -15.62 -1.24
N ASP A 144 2.86 -16.41 -0.54
CA ASP A 144 3.31 -16.15 0.83
C ASP A 144 4.33 -15.00 0.93
N THR A 145 4.77 -14.48 -0.20
CA THR A 145 5.59 -13.26 -0.26
C THR A 145 4.70 -12.06 -0.54
N PRO A 146 4.80 -10.96 0.25
CA PRO A 146 3.99 -9.77 0.02
C PRO A 146 4.15 -9.21 -1.40
N GLY A 147 3.05 -9.11 -2.12
CA GLY A 147 2.98 -8.48 -3.44
C GLY A 147 2.29 -7.13 -3.39
N MET A 148 2.79 -6.15 -4.13
CA MET A 148 2.17 -4.84 -4.27
C MET A 148 0.89 -4.96 -5.10
N LEU A 149 -0.27 -4.59 -4.52
CA LEU A 149 -1.56 -4.67 -5.18
C LEU A 149 -1.84 -3.43 -6.03
N CYS A 150 -1.78 -2.27 -5.40
CA CYS A 150 -1.95 -0.95 -6.02
C CYS A 150 -1.20 0.11 -5.22
N HIS A 151 -1.02 1.28 -5.84
CA HIS A 151 -0.42 2.46 -5.23
C HIS A 151 -1.48 3.54 -5.03
N ILE A 152 -1.51 4.12 -3.84
CA ILE A 152 -2.46 5.18 -3.44
C ILE A 152 -1.69 6.47 -3.23
N LYS A 153 -2.20 7.56 -3.80
CA LYS A 153 -1.69 8.91 -3.61
C LYS A 153 -2.83 9.83 -3.20
N VAL A 154 -2.68 10.51 -2.05
CA VAL A 154 -3.70 11.40 -1.51
C VAL A 154 -3.12 12.79 -1.30
N LYS A 155 -3.77 13.80 -1.85
CA LYS A 155 -3.37 15.20 -1.73
C LYS A 155 -3.74 15.74 -0.35
N TYR A 156 -2.77 16.34 0.32
CA TYR A 156 -3.02 17.03 1.58
C TYR A 156 -3.78 18.37 1.37
N THR A 157 -4.71 18.63 2.27
CA THR A 157 -5.23 19.96 2.53
C THR A 157 -4.45 20.64 3.67
N ASP A 158 -3.93 19.84 4.62
CA ASP A 158 -3.02 20.28 5.67
C ASP A 158 -1.99 19.16 5.94
N ALA A 159 -0.77 19.32 5.42
CA ALA A 159 0.31 18.35 5.56
C ALA A 159 0.93 18.29 6.97
N ASN A 160 0.47 19.14 7.92
CA ASN A 160 0.87 19.05 9.32
C ASN A 160 0.01 18.08 10.13
N GLN A 161 -1.04 17.53 9.53
CA GLN A 161 -1.93 16.58 10.17
C GLN A 161 -1.51 15.14 9.84
N ASP A 162 -1.73 14.24 10.80
CA ASP A 162 -1.52 12.81 10.59
C ASP A 162 -2.51 12.29 9.53
N PRO A 163 -2.07 11.56 8.51
CA PRO A 163 -2.94 10.95 7.51
C PRO A 163 -3.99 10.02 8.09
N MET A 164 -3.69 9.28 9.15
CA MET A 164 -4.55 8.25 9.75
C MET A 164 -5.24 7.38 8.67
N PHE A 165 -4.46 7.00 7.67
CA PHE A 165 -4.95 6.18 6.55
C PHE A 165 -5.01 4.72 7.01
N MET A 166 -6.18 4.09 6.93
CA MET A 166 -6.39 2.74 7.48
C MET A 166 -7.33 1.94 6.57
N PHE A 167 -7.21 0.63 6.62
CA PHE A 167 -8.28 -0.25 6.14
C PHE A 167 -9.51 -0.08 7.02
N GLU A 168 -10.68 -0.10 6.40
CA GLU A 168 -11.94 -0.12 7.14
C GLU A 168 -12.29 -1.56 7.53
N GLU A 169 -12.29 -1.86 8.82
CA GLU A 169 -12.56 -3.19 9.36
C GLU A 169 -13.89 -3.28 10.14
N GLY A 170 -14.69 -2.21 10.10
CA GLY A 170 -15.90 -2.15 10.89
C GLY A 170 -16.95 -3.17 10.47
N ALA A 171 -17.66 -3.76 11.43
CA ALA A 171 -18.77 -4.69 11.21
C ALA A 171 -19.91 -4.13 10.32
N THR A 172 -19.89 -2.84 10.05
CA THR A 172 -20.82 -2.16 9.14
C THR A 172 -20.46 -2.37 7.67
N TYR A 173 -19.26 -2.86 7.37
CA TYR A 173 -18.73 -3.02 6.02
C TYR A 173 -18.44 -4.47 5.70
N LEU A 174 -19.52 -5.23 5.58
CA LEU A 174 -19.50 -6.57 5.00
C LEU A 174 -19.21 -6.54 3.49
N ASP A 175 -18.96 -5.35 2.94
CA ASP A 175 -18.81 -5.14 1.51
C ASP A 175 -17.36 -5.20 1.02
N GLN A 176 -16.36 -5.26 1.91
CA GLN A 176 -15.01 -5.61 1.49
C GLN A 176 -15.05 -7.05 0.99
N PHE A 177 -14.66 -7.23 -0.25
CA PHE A 177 -14.59 -8.57 -0.82
C PHE A 177 -13.41 -8.67 -1.79
N TYR A 178 -12.92 -9.87 -1.94
CA TYR A 178 -12.01 -10.26 -2.99
C TYR A 178 -12.20 -11.73 -3.27
N THR A 179 -11.90 -12.11 -4.48
CA THR A 179 -12.14 -13.45 -4.97
C THR A 179 -10.84 -14.07 -5.47
N ALA A 180 -10.73 -15.38 -5.33
CA ALA A 180 -9.65 -16.14 -5.93
C ALA A 180 -10.15 -16.81 -7.20
N CYS A 181 -9.28 -16.80 -8.21
CA CYS A 181 -9.46 -17.53 -9.44
C CYS A 181 -8.36 -18.56 -9.52
N GLY A 182 -8.65 -19.78 -9.20
CA GLY A 182 -7.63 -20.79 -9.26
C GLY A 182 -7.93 -22.00 -8.39
N PRO A 183 -7.13 -23.05 -8.46
CA PRO A 183 -7.28 -24.23 -7.62
C PRO A 183 -6.87 -23.91 -6.19
N VAL A 184 -7.68 -23.09 -5.52
CA VAL A 184 -7.60 -22.91 -4.08
C VAL A 184 -8.42 -23.98 -3.40
N ALA A 185 -8.03 -24.42 -2.21
CA ALA A 185 -8.81 -25.37 -1.45
C ALA A 185 -10.23 -24.83 -1.26
N GLY A 186 -11.23 -25.48 -1.90
CA GLY A 186 -12.62 -25.01 -1.97
C GLY A 186 -12.93 -23.98 -3.06
N GLY A 187 -11.95 -23.61 -3.87
CA GLY A 187 -12.10 -22.71 -4.99
C GLY A 187 -12.52 -23.39 -6.28
N PRO A 188 -12.81 -22.63 -7.35
CA PRO A 188 -13.10 -23.19 -8.66
C PRO A 188 -11.89 -23.95 -9.18
N THR A 189 -12.15 -25.11 -9.77
CA THR A 189 -11.10 -25.94 -10.39
C THR A 189 -10.65 -25.43 -11.74
N ASP A 190 -11.45 -24.59 -12.37
CA ASP A 190 -11.12 -23.92 -13.62
C ASP A 190 -10.77 -22.46 -13.35
N THR A 191 -9.52 -22.14 -13.60
CA THR A 191 -8.92 -20.84 -13.31
C THR A 191 -9.05 -19.86 -14.45
N ALA A 192 -9.70 -20.27 -15.53
CA ALA A 192 -9.58 -19.59 -16.79
C ALA A 192 -10.46 -18.33 -16.87
N ASP A 193 -11.46 -18.21 -16.06
CA ASP A 193 -12.50 -17.20 -16.31
C ASP A 193 -13.06 -16.59 -15.02
N CYS A 194 -12.24 -15.81 -14.33
CA CYS A 194 -12.75 -14.98 -13.25
C CYS A 194 -13.56 -13.77 -13.73
N GLY A 195 -13.45 -13.41 -14.99
CA GLY A 195 -14.22 -12.30 -15.57
C GLY A 195 -15.68 -12.66 -15.82
N ALA A 196 -15.98 -13.93 -16.14
CA ALA A 196 -17.33 -14.40 -16.39
C ALA A 196 -17.97 -15.08 -15.17
N GLU A 197 -17.16 -15.70 -14.33
CA GLU A 197 -17.63 -16.33 -13.10
C GLU A 197 -17.04 -15.55 -11.90
N PRO A 198 -17.89 -15.10 -10.96
CA PRO A 198 -17.36 -14.54 -9.74
C PRO A 198 -16.53 -15.62 -9.08
N GLY A 199 -15.23 -15.39 -8.91
CA GLY A 199 -14.34 -16.31 -8.21
C GLY A 199 -14.89 -16.65 -6.81
N VAL A 200 -14.30 -17.61 -6.15
CA VAL A 200 -14.69 -17.94 -4.78
C VAL A 200 -14.30 -16.78 -3.87
N GLN A 201 -15.27 -16.22 -3.16
CA GLN A 201 -15.01 -15.21 -2.16
C GLN A 201 -14.14 -15.82 -1.05
N LEU A 202 -13.08 -15.14 -0.73
CA LEU A 202 -12.20 -15.49 0.38
C LEU A 202 -12.78 -14.88 1.66
N VAL A 203 -12.83 -15.64 2.73
CA VAL A 203 -13.56 -15.26 3.94
C VAL A 203 -12.66 -15.13 5.18
N ASN A 204 -11.41 -15.51 5.06
CA ASN A 204 -10.43 -15.35 6.14
C ASN A 204 -9.40 -14.33 5.70
N ASP A 205 -9.68 -13.10 6.03
CA ASP A 205 -8.80 -11.97 5.78
C ASP A 205 -8.39 -11.30 7.08
N THR A 206 -7.24 -10.73 7.06
CA THR A 206 -6.72 -9.85 8.10
C THR A 206 -6.17 -8.60 7.46
N PHE A 207 -6.38 -7.47 8.13
CA PHE A 207 -5.92 -6.17 7.69
C PHE A 207 -4.99 -5.59 8.74
N ASP A 208 -3.81 -5.16 8.33
CA ASP A 208 -2.88 -4.45 9.20
C ASP A 208 -2.57 -3.06 8.60
N SER A 209 -3.07 -2.03 9.24
CA SER A 209 -2.86 -0.65 8.84
C SER A 209 -1.56 -0.04 9.38
N GLY A 210 -0.77 -0.78 10.15
CA GLY A 210 0.46 -0.27 10.77
C GLY A 210 1.46 0.32 9.77
N GLY A 211 1.58 -0.30 8.60
CA GLY A 211 2.46 0.17 7.53
C GLY A 211 2.00 1.45 6.81
N ALA A 212 0.78 1.95 7.08
CA ALA A 212 0.28 3.22 6.57
C ALA A 212 0.76 4.43 7.37
N THR A 213 1.27 4.21 8.57
CA THR A 213 1.86 5.30 9.34
C THR A 213 3.17 5.71 8.69
N LEU A 214 3.30 7.00 8.43
CA LEU A 214 4.61 7.58 8.16
C LEU A 214 5.53 7.10 9.29
N SER A 215 6.68 6.52 8.95
CA SER A 215 7.60 6.16 10.01
C SER A 215 7.81 7.42 10.86
N SER A 216 7.61 7.33 12.16
CA SER A 216 7.77 8.45 13.10
C SER A 216 9.13 9.13 12.97
N GLU A 217 10.09 8.42 12.40
CA GLU A 217 11.43 8.85 12.11
C GLU A 217 11.51 9.92 11.01
N GLY A 218 10.71 9.82 9.94
CA GLY A 218 10.63 10.87 8.92
C GLY A 218 9.87 12.12 9.43
N PHE A 219 8.86 11.92 10.26
CA PHE A 219 8.08 13.00 10.84
C PHE A 219 8.85 13.70 11.97
N GLU A 220 9.54 12.97 12.84
CA GLU A 220 10.40 13.55 13.87
C GLU A 220 11.57 14.32 13.26
N LEU A 221 12.14 13.88 12.13
CA LEU A 221 13.18 14.62 11.43
C LEU A 221 12.65 15.96 10.87
N LEU A 222 11.38 16.00 10.45
CA LEU A 222 10.72 17.23 9.97
C LEU A 222 10.22 18.10 11.12
N ALA A 223 9.75 17.50 12.21
CA ALA A 223 9.31 18.22 13.39
C ALA A 223 10.49 18.93 14.06
N GLY A 224 10.50 20.25 13.98
CA GLY A 224 11.58 21.08 14.53
C GLY A 224 12.81 21.22 13.63
N LEU A 225 12.81 20.68 12.40
CA LEU A 225 13.87 20.92 11.44
C LEU A 225 13.72 22.32 10.85
N SER A 226 14.72 23.18 11.15
CA SER A 226 14.82 24.50 10.56
C SER A 226 16.16 24.66 9.84
N VAL A 227 16.12 25.27 8.66
CA VAL A 227 17.29 25.54 7.81
C VAL A 227 17.29 27.03 7.50
N TYR A 228 18.27 27.75 8.01
CA TYR A 228 18.32 29.20 7.90
C TYR A 228 19.76 29.74 7.86
N PRO A 229 19.97 30.95 7.30
CA PRO A 229 19.02 31.72 6.50
C PRO A 229 18.74 31.06 5.16
N ASN A 230 17.58 31.33 4.61
CA ASN A 230 17.23 30.99 3.22
C ASN A 230 16.50 32.18 2.60
N PRO A 231 17.12 32.95 1.69
CA PRO A 231 18.42 32.69 1.04
C PRO A 231 19.65 32.84 1.96
N ALA A 232 20.70 32.06 1.64
CA ALA A 232 21.98 32.02 2.33
C ALA A 232 23.13 32.56 1.48
N ARG A 233 24.18 33.10 2.14
CA ARG A 233 25.41 33.59 1.46
C ARG A 233 26.64 32.77 1.83
N ASP A 234 26.91 32.64 3.12
CA ASP A 234 28.14 32.04 3.60
C ASP A 234 27.93 30.72 4.32
N ILE A 235 26.94 30.68 5.21
CA ILE A 235 26.67 29.53 6.09
C ILE A 235 25.17 29.31 6.17
N ILE A 236 24.77 28.05 6.13
CA ILE A 236 23.43 27.58 6.46
C ILE A 236 23.49 26.93 7.83
N TYR A 237 22.62 27.34 8.73
CA TYR A 237 22.41 26.70 10.02
C TYR A 237 21.28 25.71 9.95
N ILE A 238 21.45 24.59 10.60
CA ILE A 238 20.47 23.51 10.66
C ILE A 238 20.17 23.25 12.13
N THR A 239 18.90 23.36 12.50
CA THR A 239 18.41 22.93 13.81
C THR A 239 17.41 21.82 13.63
N SER A 240 17.50 20.80 14.46
CA SER A 240 16.62 19.62 14.41
C SER A 240 16.41 19.07 15.82
N SER A 241 15.27 18.48 16.08
CA SER A 241 14.97 17.74 17.31
C SER A 241 15.67 16.38 17.35
N VAL A 242 16.11 15.86 16.19
CA VAL A 242 16.81 14.58 16.06
C VAL A 242 18.25 14.80 15.58
N SER A 243 19.11 13.82 15.86
CA SER A 243 20.50 13.84 15.38
C SER A 243 20.55 13.68 13.87
N ILE A 244 21.26 14.58 13.21
CA ILE A 244 21.57 14.50 11.78
C ILE A 244 22.99 13.97 11.65
N ASP A 245 23.18 12.94 10.84
CA ASP A 245 24.46 12.25 10.67
C ASP A 245 25.25 12.78 9.48
N ARG A 246 24.52 13.24 8.45
CA ARG A 246 25.12 13.68 7.20
C ARG A 246 24.22 14.66 6.49
N VAL A 247 24.84 15.64 5.83
CA VAL A 247 24.19 16.63 4.96
C VAL A 247 24.83 16.53 3.59
N GLU A 248 23.98 16.49 2.55
CA GLU A 248 24.39 16.53 1.16
C GLU A 248 23.66 17.65 0.45
N MET A 249 24.31 18.30 -0.52
CA MET A 249 23.68 19.32 -1.34
C MET A 249 23.83 18.99 -2.82
N TYR A 250 22.76 19.18 -3.55
CA TYR A 250 22.66 18.90 -4.97
C TYR A 250 22.23 20.14 -5.73
N ASP A 251 22.75 20.34 -6.93
CA ASP A 251 22.24 21.34 -7.85
C ASP A 251 20.94 20.86 -8.54
N MET A 252 20.33 21.71 -9.35
CA MET A 252 19.05 21.43 -10.01
C MET A 252 19.13 20.33 -11.09
N ILE A 253 20.32 19.92 -11.50
CA ILE A 253 20.50 18.78 -12.43
C ILE A 253 20.87 17.48 -11.69
N GLY A 254 20.80 17.48 -10.33
CA GLY A 254 21.06 16.31 -9.50
C GLY A 254 22.54 16.02 -9.24
N LYS A 255 23.46 16.94 -9.61
CA LYS A 255 24.88 16.79 -9.30
C LYS A 255 25.12 17.14 -7.83
N GLN A 256 25.77 16.23 -7.10
CA GLN A 256 26.20 16.47 -5.73
C GLN A 256 27.33 17.51 -5.73
N VAL A 257 27.10 18.63 -5.02
CA VAL A 257 28.01 19.77 -4.95
C VAL A 257 28.66 19.91 -3.58
N LEU A 258 28.08 19.28 -2.53
CA LEU A 258 28.61 19.31 -1.18
C LEU A 258 28.19 18.06 -0.41
N VAL A 259 29.10 17.58 0.45
CA VAL A 259 28.83 16.58 1.50
C VAL A 259 29.46 17.09 2.77
N SER A 260 28.73 17.08 3.89
CA SER A 260 29.24 17.48 5.21
C SER A 260 28.81 16.47 6.28
N LYS A 261 29.73 16.19 7.18
CA LYS A 261 29.45 15.51 8.45
C LYS A 261 29.22 16.50 9.60
N GLU A 262 29.54 17.77 9.37
CA GLU A 262 29.09 18.86 10.24
C GLU A 262 27.63 19.16 9.89
N THR A 263 26.75 18.93 10.85
CA THR A 263 25.30 18.87 10.60
C THR A 263 24.53 20.03 11.20
N SER A 264 25.19 20.85 12.04
CA SER A 264 24.61 22.06 12.62
C SER A 264 24.85 23.32 11.78
N GLU A 265 25.96 23.35 11.02
CA GLU A 265 26.29 24.44 10.11
C GLU A 265 26.96 23.92 8.83
N VAL A 266 26.60 24.49 7.69
CA VAL A 266 27.12 24.10 6.38
C VAL A 266 27.63 25.35 5.66
N LYS A 267 28.94 25.37 5.32
CA LYS A 267 29.56 26.46 4.57
C LYS A 267 29.21 26.36 3.10
N VAL A 268 28.61 27.40 2.56
CA VAL A 268 28.11 27.45 1.18
C VAL A 268 28.71 28.58 0.35
N ASN A 269 29.62 29.37 0.91
CA ASN A 269 30.26 30.54 0.27
C ASN A 269 31.07 30.22 -0.99
N HIS A 270 31.39 28.93 -1.22
CA HIS A 270 32.09 28.45 -2.41
C HIS A 270 31.15 28.00 -3.53
N LEU A 271 29.84 27.96 -3.26
CA LEU A 271 28.83 27.57 -4.24
C LEU A 271 28.40 28.79 -5.08
N GLN A 272 27.99 28.52 -6.30
CA GLN A 272 27.44 29.55 -7.17
C GLN A 272 26.04 29.94 -6.69
N LYS A 273 25.64 31.19 -7.00
CA LYS A 273 24.29 31.65 -6.73
C LYS A 273 23.29 30.80 -7.49
N GLY A 274 22.26 30.36 -6.81
CA GLY A 274 21.26 29.50 -7.43
C GLY A 274 20.43 28.72 -6.43
N LEU A 275 19.59 27.83 -6.95
CA LEU A 275 18.73 26.95 -6.21
C LEU A 275 19.42 25.60 -6.02
N TYR A 276 19.33 25.07 -4.81
CA TYR A 276 19.91 23.80 -4.41
C TYR A 276 18.93 22.95 -3.59
N LEU A 277 19.12 21.65 -3.63
CA LEU A 277 18.43 20.67 -2.79
C LEU A 277 19.38 20.23 -1.67
N LEU A 278 19.04 20.54 -0.43
CA LEU A 278 19.76 20.14 0.77
C LEU A 278 19.14 18.87 1.33
N LYS A 279 19.83 17.75 1.24
CA LYS A 279 19.40 16.45 1.75
C LYS A 279 20.07 16.16 3.09
N LEU A 280 19.27 15.90 4.11
CA LEU A 280 19.69 15.64 5.47
C LEU A 280 19.39 14.18 5.82
N TYR A 281 20.33 13.51 6.44
CA TYR A 281 20.22 12.10 6.83
C TYR A 281 20.34 11.96 8.33
N SER A 282 19.51 11.12 8.92
CA SER A 282 19.66 10.57 10.26
C SER A 282 19.83 9.05 10.16
N GLU A 283 20.17 8.34 11.25
CA GLU A 283 20.34 6.87 11.26
C GLU A 283 19.23 6.11 10.56
N LYS A 284 18.02 6.64 10.53
CA LYS A 284 16.81 5.94 10.15
C LYS A 284 15.98 6.62 9.05
N ALA A 285 16.27 7.88 8.72
CA ALA A 285 15.46 8.64 7.77
C ALA A 285 16.29 9.67 6.98
N SER A 286 15.73 10.19 5.90
CA SER A 286 16.29 11.33 5.19
C SER A 286 15.19 12.31 4.79
N THR A 287 15.52 13.58 4.73
CA THR A 287 14.62 14.64 4.25
C THR A 287 15.36 15.58 3.33
N THR A 288 14.62 16.30 2.48
CA THR A 288 15.18 17.25 1.53
C THR A 288 14.53 18.62 1.71
N LYS A 289 15.36 19.67 1.76
CA LYS A 289 14.93 21.07 1.83
C LYS A 289 15.49 21.85 0.65
N LYS A 290 14.69 22.75 0.13
CA LYS A 290 15.06 23.68 -0.93
C LYS A 290 15.78 24.89 -0.33
N VAL A 291 16.96 25.22 -0.84
CA VAL A 291 17.79 26.32 -0.35
C VAL A 291 18.24 27.19 -1.51
N ILE A 292 18.21 28.49 -1.31
CA ILE A 292 18.70 29.49 -2.27
C ILE A 292 20.03 30.04 -1.77
N ILE A 293 21.03 30.05 -2.62
CA ILE A 293 22.34 30.67 -2.37
C ILE A 293 22.41 32.01 -3.15
N GLU A 294 22.81 33.09 -2.44
CA GLU A 294 22.94 34.46 -3.01
C GLU A 294 24.38 34.98 -3.06
#